data_7b03692c40cf1aded33819cb99667f77
#
_entry.id   7b03692c40cf1aded33819cb99667f77
#
_cell.length_a   1.000
_cell.length_b   1.000
_cell.length_c   1.000
_cell.angle_alpha   90.00
_cell.angle_beta   90.00
_cell.angle_gamma   90.00
#
_symmetry.space_group_name_H-M   'P 1'
#
loop_
_entity.id
_entity.type
_entity.pdbx_description
1 polymer ?
#
loop_
_entity_poly.entity_id
_entity_poly.type
_entity_poly.pdbx_seq_one_letter_code
_entity_poly.pdbx_strand_id
1 'polypeptide(L)'
;MESFYRCAGPNCGILKRANDRWWLMWTSFGEFNRPTLYLSPWNDEVAAKEGTLHVCGELCAQRLQSQFMGNILENELKRSRA
;
A
#
# COMPACT_ATOMS: atom_id res chain seq x y z
N MET A 1 21.21 -11.98 -6.63
CA MET A 1 19.90 -12.57 -6.31
C MET A 1 18.80 -11.62 -6.78
N GLU A 2 17.94 -12.08 -7.64
CA GLU A 2 16.86 -11.24 -8.13
C GLU A 2 15.74 -11.16 -7.10
N SER A 3 15.33 -9.95 -6.80
CA SER A 3 14.18 -9.72 -5.94
C SER A 3 12.92 -9.66 -6.80
N PHE A 4 11.93 -10.46 -6.47
CA PHE A 4 10.69 -10.48 -7.21
C PHE A 4 9.63 -9.70 -6.42
N TYR A 5 9.09 -8.66 -7.04
CA TYR A 5 8.02 -7.88 -6.46
C TYR A 5 6.72 -8.13 -7.21
N ARG A 6 5.65 -8.39 -6.47
CA ARG A 6 4.32 -8.58 -7.02
C ARG A 6 3.44 -7.40 -6.67
N CYS A 7 2.53 -7.07 -7.57
CA CYS A 7 1.54 -6.05 -7.29
C CYS A 7 0.61 -6.52 -6.17
N ALA A 8 0.45 -5.67 -5.15
CA ALA A 8 -0.41 -5.95 -4.02
C ALA A 8 -1.88 -5.59 -4.29
N GLY A 9 -2.20 -5.08 -5.46
CA GLY A 9 -3.57 -4.72 -5.81
C GLY A 9 -4.49 -5.93 -5.82
N PRO A 10 -5.76 -5.75 -5.43
CA PRO A 10 -6.73 -6.84 -5.45
C PRO A 10 -6.85 -7.47 -6.82
N ASN A 11 -6.74 -8.80 -6.89
CA ASN A 11 -6.84 -9.57 -8.14
C ASN A 11 -5.80 -9.23 -9.20
N CYS A 12 -4.69 -8.61 -8.82
CA CYS A 12 -3.62 -8.27 -9.74
C CYS A 12 -2.51 -9.32 -9.73
N GLY A 13 -1.52 -9.19 -8.85
CA GLY A 13 -0.44 -10.17 -8.70
C GLY A 13 0.58 -10.18 -9.82
N ILE A 14 0.60 -9.16 -10.67
CA ILE A 14 1.59 -9.04 -11.75
C ILE A 14 2.98 -8.89 -11.16
N LEU A 15 3.97 -9.53 -11.78
CA LEU A 15 5.36 -9.40 -11.38
C LEU A 15 6.00 -8.16 -12.01
N LYS A 16 6.78 -7.45 -11.22
CA LYS A 16 7.50 -6.27 -11.70
C LYS A 16 8.66 -6.68 -12.60
N ARG A 17 8.80 -5.97 -13.71
CA ARG A 17 9.95 -6.07 -14.62
C ARG A 17 10.93 -4.93 -14.34
N ALA A 18 12.17 -5.08 -14.78
CA ALA A 18 13.23 -4.11 -14.49
C ALA A 18 12.91 -2.68 -14.93
N ASN A 19 12.20 -2.53 -16.05
CA ASN A 19 11.89 -1.22 -16.62
C ASN A 19 10.51 -0.69 -16.23
N ASP A 20 9.76 -1.42 -15.43
CA ASP A 20 8.43 -1.00 -15.03
C ASP A 20 8.53 0.08 -13.96
N ARG A 21 7.73 1.12 -14.12
CA ARG A 21 7.62 2.20 -13.13
C ARG A 21 6.45 1.91 -12.22
N TRP A 22 6.76 1.39 -11.05
CA TRP A 22 5.75 1.07 -10.06
C TRP A 22 5.75 2.12 -8.94
N TRP A 23 4.78 1.98 -8.05
CA TRP A 23 4.62 2.84 -6.89
C TRP A 23 4.69 2.03 -5.63
N LEU A 24 4.93 2.71 -4.53
CA LEU A 24 5.02 2.08 -3.21
C LEU A 24 3.99 2.70 -2.28
N MET A 25 3.37 1.86 -1.47
CA MET A 25 2.41 2.31 -0.46
C MET A 25 2.73 1.64 0.86
N TRP A 26 2.58 2.37 1.93
CA TRP A 26 2.72 1.80 3.27
C TRP A 26 1.87 2.59 4.25
N THR A 27 1.64 2.00 5.41
CA THR A 27 0.85 2.62 6.46
C THR A 27 1.71 2.82 7.69
N SER A 28 1.45 3.88 8.41
CA SER A 28 2.14 4.19 9.66
C SER A 28 1.25 5.08 10.51
N PHE A 29 1.58 5.21 11.78
CA PHE A 29 0.92 6.19 12.64
C PHE A 29 1.67 7.51 12.50
N GLY A 30 0.97 8.55 12.02
CA GLY A 30 1.56 9.86 11.81
C GLY A 30 1.67 10.67 13.09
N GLU A 31 1.91 11.97 12.95
CA GLU A 31 2.14 12.90 14.06
C GLU A 31 1.03 12.89 15.11
N PHE A 32 -0.19 12.65 14.68
CA PHE A 32 -1.34 12.67 15.59
C PHE A 32 -1.74 11.27 16.06
N ASN A 33 -0.84 10.31 15.96
CA ASN A 33 -1.09 8.91 16.30
C ASN A 33 -2.32 8.34 15.59
N ARG A 34 -2.49 8.74 14.34
CA ARG A 34 -3.57 8.27 13.49
C ARG A 34 -3.03 7.43 12.34
N PRO A 35 -3.79 6.38 11.91
CA PRO A 35 -3.36 5.60 10.77
C PRO A 35 -3.26 6.48 9.54
N THR A 36 -2.11 6.40 8.86
CA THR A 36 -1.81 7.23 7.70
C THR A 36 -1.30 6.35 6.58
N LEU A 37 -1.81 6.57 5.38
CA LEU A 37 -1.37 5.86 4.19
C LEU A 37 -0.41 6.75 3.40
N TYR A 38 0.76 6.21 3.09
CA TYR A 38 1.78 6.90 2.31
C TYR A 38 1.85 6.30 0.91
N LEU A 39 2.11 7.15 -0.05
CA LEU A 39 2.30 6.77 -1.46
C LEU A 39 3.53 7.47 -1.99
N SER A 40 4.42 6.72 -2.62
CA SER A 40 5.62 7.31 -3.20
C SER A 40 5.99 6.64 -4.52
N PRO A 41 6.74 7.32 -5.38
CA PRO A 41 7.35 6.65 -6.52
C PRO A 41 8.30 5.56 -6.06
N TRP A 42 8.64 4.65 -6.98
CA TRP A 42 9.51 3.53 -6.67
C TRP A 42 10.85 4.00 -6.10
N ASN A 43 11.27 3.35 -5.03
CA ASN A 43 12.58 3.52 -4.42
C ASN A 43 13.02 2.17 -3.89
N ASP A 44 14.19 1.71 -4.32
CA ASP A 44 14.66 0.36 -3.99
C ASP A 44 14.80 0.14 -2.48
N GLU A 45 15.23 1.14 -1.75
CA GLU A 45 15.38 1.03 -0.30
C GLU A 45 14.04 0.87 0.39
N VAL A 46 13.07 1.66 0.00
CA VAL A 46 11.73 1.61 0.57
C VAL A 46 11.03 0.31 0.15
N ALA A 47 11.22 -0.11 -1.10
CA ALA A 47 10.62 -1.33 -1.61
C ALA A 47 11.06 -2.56 -0.84
N ALA A 48 12.29 -2.55 -0.31
CA ALA A 48 12.84 -3.67 0.45
C ALA A 48 12.39 -3.68 1.91
N LYS A 49 11.77 -2.61 2.39
CA LYS A 49 11.31 -2.56 3.78
C LYS A 49 10.08 -3.43 3.99
N GLU A 50 10.07 -4.11 5.14
CA GLU A 50 8.93 -4.93 5.52
C GLU A 50 7.67 -4.07 5.67
N GLY A 51 6.56 -4.58 5.18
CA GLY A 51 5.28 -3.88 5.26
C GLY A 51 4.99 -2.94 4.09
N THR A 52 5.95 -2.74 3.20
CA THR A 52 5.74 -1.91 2.01
C THR A 52 4.94 -2.69 0.96
N LEU A 53 3.91 -2.07 0.43
CA LEU A 53 3.10 -2.63 -0.66
C LEU A 53 3.62 -2.11 -1.99
N HIS A 54 3.71 -3.00 -2.96
CA HIS A 54 4.19 -2.68 -4.31
C HIS A 54 3.00 -2.66 -5.25
N VAL A 55 2.80 -1.57 -5.96
CA VAL A 55 1.65 -1.43 -6.87
C VAL A 55 2.10 -1.07 -8.28
N CYS A 56 1.49 -1.72 -9.25
CA CYS A 56 1.91 -1.58 -10.65
C CYS A 56 1.38 -0.30 -11.30
N GLY A 57 0.40 0.35 -10.72
CA GLY A 57 -0.14 1.58 -11.29
C GLY A 57 -1.26 2.17 -10.46
N GLU A 58 -1.83 3.21 -11.00
CA GLU A 58 -2.84 4.03 -10.33
C GLU A 58 -4.07 3.24 -9.92
N LEU A 59 -4.57 2.35 -10.80
CA LEU A 59 -5.79 1.62 -10.50
C LEU A 59 -5.65 0.73 -9.27
N CYS A 60 -4.53 0.01 -9.18
CA CYS A 60 -4.27 -0.84 -8.02
C CYS A 60 -4.06 0.00 -6.76
N ALA A 61 -3.39 1.15 -6.90
CA ALA A 61 -3.20 2.08 -5.78
C ALA A 61 -4.54 2.60 -5.26
N GLN A 62 -5.45 2.95 -6.17
CA GLN A 62 -6.80 3.42 -5.79
C GLN A 62 -7.58 2.34 -5.07
N ARG A 63 -7.48 1.09 -5.52
CA ARG A 63 -8.18 -0.02 -4.88
C ARG A 63 -7.67 -0.28 -3.47
N LEU A 64 -6.37 -0.22 -3.28
CA LEU A 64 -5.77 -0.36 -1.95
C LEU A 64 -6.13 0.81 -1.05
N GLN A 65 -6.17 2.02 -1.60
CA GLN A 65 -6.61 3.20 -0.86
C GLN A 65 -8.05 3.05 -0.39
N SER A 66 -8.94 2.55 -1.25
CA SER A 66 -10.33 2.30 -0.87
C SER A 66 -10.43 1.30 0.26
N GLN A 67 -9.65 0.22 0.21
CA GLN A 67 -9.64 -0.78 1.28
C GLN A 67 -9.14 -0.18 2.59
N PHE A 68 -8.10 0.63 2.53
CA PHE A 68 -7.55 1.30 3.71
C PHE A 68 -8.60 2.20 4.37
N MET A 69 -9.25 3.03 3.56
CA MET A 69 -10.30 3.92 4.06
C MET A 69 -11.48 3.16 4.63
N GLY A 70 -11.89 2.09 3.97
CA GLY A 70 -12.99 1.25 4.44
C GLY A 70 -12.67 0.57 5.77
N ASN A 71 -11.44 0.07 5.92
CA ASN A 71 -11.03 -0.58 7.16
C ASN A 71 -11.00 0.40 8.34
N ILE A 72 -10.54 1.62 8.12
CA ILE A 72 -10.52 2.64 9.17
C ILE A 72 -11.94 3.01 9.58
N LEU A 73 -12.80 3.25 8.61
CA LEU A 73 -14.19 3.60 8.88
C LEU A 73 -14.91 2.50 9.66
N GLU A 74 -14.69 1.24 9.28
CA GLU A 74 -15.27 0.10 9.97
C GLU A 74 -14.81 0.05 11.43
N ASN A 75 -13.52 0.26 11.67
CA ASN A 75 -12.96 0.26 13.03
C ASN A 75 -13.52 1.40 13.88
N GLU A 76 -13.69 2.58 13.31
CA GLU A 76 -14.29 3.71 14.00
C GLU A 76 -15.74 3.45 14.37
N LEU A 77 -16.51 2.82 13.48
CA LEU A 77 -17.88 2.44 13.74
C LEU A 77 -17.98 1.44 14.88
N LYS A 78 -17.06 0.46 14.93
CA LYS A 78 -17.02 -0.50 16.03
C LYS A 78 -16.74 0.17 17.37
N ARG A 79 -15.85 1.15 17.39
CA ARG A 79 -15.56 1.92 18.62
C ARG A 79 -16.76 2.72 19.09
N SER A 80 -17.53 3.26 18.17
CA SER A 80 -18.73 4.04 18.49
C SER A 80 -19.83 3.21 19.11
N ARG A 81 -19.82 1.89 18.93
CA ARG A 81 -20.83 0.98 19.46
C ARG A 81 -20.47 0.39 20.82
N ALA A 82 -19.30 0.68 21.30
CA ALA A 82 -18.84 0.14 22.58
C ALA A 82 -19.51 0.83 23.77
#